data_1653668a0327004358a9123980943e2e
#
_entry.id   1653668a0327004358a9123980943e2e
#
_cell.length_a   1.000
_cell.length_b   1.000
_cell.length_c   1.000
_cell.angle_alpha   90.00
_cell.angle_beta   90.00
_cell.angle_gamma   90.00
#
_symmetry.space_group_name_H-M   'P 1'
#
loop_
_entity.id
_entity.type
_entity.pdbx_description
1 polymer ?
#
loop_
_entity_poly.entity_id
_entity_poly.type
_entity_poly.pdbx_seq_one_letter_code
_entity_poly.pdbx_strand_id
1 'polypeptide(L)'
;MNERVHPPARLSWFVWGLGALFYFTGFYQRVAPAVLTDQLMRDFHIGAAALGNFSAFYFYSYVAMQIPTGLLADHWGPRKLLTAGAFIAALGTLFFAMAQDLAPANLGRLLIGGSVAVAWVSLMKLAVHWFPPRRFATVTGVALLCGVAGAVSAGVPLRLLLEEIGWRGVMYTMSLLSLGIGIAVWSMVRDDPSERGYASFAPKIEAPPQTTVRHLLGGLARTFHYRNTLLLFLSQGAMTGAVLAF
;
A
#
# COMPACT_ATOMS: atom_id res chain seq x y z
N MET A 1 -17.68 33.17 -16.25
CA MET A 1 -17.02 32.13 -15.47
C MET A 1 -16.75 30.95 -16.38
N ASN A 2 -15.50 30.67 -16.78
CA ASN A 2 -15.18 29.50 -17.60
C ASN A 2 -15.45 28.23 -16.74
N GLU A 3 -16.45 27.45 -17.11
CA GLU A 3 -16.66 26.13 -16.49
C GLU A 3 -15.42 25.26 -16.77
N ARG A 4 -14.70 24.89 -15.73
CA ARG A 4 -13.55 23.97 -15.87
C ARG A 4 -14.05 22.63 -16.35
N VAL A 5 -13.47 22.13 -17.42
CA VAL A 5 -13.76 20.81 -17.98
C VAL A 5 -13.17 19.72 -17.08
N HIS A 6 -13.84 18.59 -16.94
CA HIS A 6 -13.31 17.44 -16.21
C HIS A 6 -12.08 16.83 -16.92
N PRO A 7 -11.18 16.17 -16.18
CA PRO A 7 -9.99 15.56 -16.77
C PRO A 7 -10.36 14.46 -17.77
N PRO A 8 -9.59 14.31 -18.86
CA PRO A 8 -9.80 13.21 -19.81
C PRO A 8 -9.54 11.88 -19.10
N ALA A 9 -10.35 10.86 -19.42
CA ALA A 9 -10.29 9.56 -18.76
C ALA A 9 -8.90 8.93 -18.81
N ARG A 10 -8.15 9.10 -19.90
CA ARG A 10 -6.77 8.60 -20.02
C ARG A 10 -5.85 9.17 -18.96
N LEU A 11 -5.97 10.46 -18.67
CA LEU A 11 -5.17 11.12 -17.64
C LEU A 11 -5.56 10.63 -16.23
N SER A 12 -6.86 10.47 -15.96
CA SER A 12 -7.33 9.94 -14.67
C SER A 12 -6.81 8.53 -14.40
N TRP A 13 -6.91 7.65 -15.40
CA TRP A 13 -6.38 6.28 -15.30
C TRP A 13 -4.87 6.24 -15.16
N PHE A 14 -4.14 7.14 -15.83
CA PHE A 14 -2.68 7.22 -15.71
C PHE A 14 -2.25 7.65 -14.31
N VAL A 15 -2.82 8.75 -13.79
CA VAL A 15 -2.50 9.27 -12.45
C VAL A 15 -2.84 8.23 -11.36
N TRP A 16 -4.03 7.66 -11.44
CA TRP A 16 -4.47 6.63 -10.52
C TRP A 16 -3.67 5.32 -10.67
N GLY A 17 -3.32 4.96 -11.90
CA GLY A 17 -2.57 3.75 -12.24
C GLY A 17 -1.18 3.71 -11.61
N LEU A 18 -0.52 4.86 -11.44
CA LEU A 18 0.76 4.93 -10.71
C LEU A 18 0.59 4.55 -9.23
N GLY A 19 -0.51 4.97 -8.60
CA GLY A 19 -0.85 4.53 -7.25
C GLY A 19 -1.21 3.04 -7.20
N ALA A 20 -1.94 2.54 -8.21
CA ALA A 20 -2.28 1.12 -8.33
C ALA A 20 -1.05 0.24 -8.54
N LEU A 21 -0.04 0.73 -9.25
CA LEU A 21 1.24 0.04 -9.41
C LEU A 21 1.98 -0.09 -8.08
N PHE A 22 1.97 0.94 -7.23
CA PHE A 22 2.50 0.83 -5.87
C PHE A 22 1.72 -0.18 -5.02
N TYR A 23 0.40 -0.20 -5.14
CA TYR A 23 -0.44 -1.20 -4.46
C TYR A 23 -0.14 -2.63 -4.93
N PHE A 24 0.04 -2.84 -6.23
CA PHE A 24 0.49 -4.10 -6.82
C PHE A 24 1.83 -4.57 -6.23
N THR A 25 2.84 -3.70 -6.21
CA THR A 25 4.17 -4.04 -5.66
C THR A 25 4.11 -4.34 -4.16
N GLY A 26 3.23 -3.68 -3.43
CA GLY A 26 2.98 -3.96 -2.02
C GLY A 26 2.47 -5.37 -1.76
N PHE A 27 1.52 -5.85 -2.56
CA PHE A 27 1.03 -7.23 -2.48
C PHE A 27 2.07 -8.25 -2.91
N TYR A 28 2.84 -7.95 -3.95
CA TYR A 28 3.98 -8.77 -4.35
C TYR A 28 4.96 -8.95 -3.19
N GLN A 29 5.42 -7.88 -2.57
CA GLN A 29 6.37 -7.89 -1.46
C GLN A 29 5.81 -8.54 -0.18
N ARG A 30 4.49 -8.52 0.00
CA ARG A 30 3.80 -9.22 1.09
C ARG A 30 3.91 -10.73 0.95
N VAL A 31 3.72 -11.26 -0.26
CA VAL A 31 3.67 -12.71 -0.56
C VAL A 31 5.05 -13.29 -0.83
N ALA A 32 5.98 -12.52 -1.40
CA ALA A 32 7.30 -13.00 -1.82
C ALA A 32 8.05 -13.87 -0.78
N PRO A 33 8.09 -13.56 0.54
CA PRO A 33 8.81 -14.40 1.50
C PRO A 33 8.29 -15.83 1.60
N ALA A 34 7.01 -16.07 1.32
CA ALA A 34 6.46 -17.44 1.32
C ALA A 34 7.08 -18.31 0.20
N VAL A 35 7.47 -17.69 -0.90
CA VAL A 35 8.15 -18.38 -2.03
C VAL A 35 9.65 -18.49 -1.78
N LEU A 36 10.22 -17.59 -0.96
CA LEU A 36 11.65 -17.55 -0.63
C LEU A 36 12.02 -18.41 0.59
N THR A 37 11.07 -19.13 1.18
CA THR A 37 11.21 -19.86 2.46
C THR A 37 12.50 -20.63 2.57
N ASP A 38 12.78 -21.55 1.64
CA ASP A 38 13.94 -22.44 1.68
C ASP A 38 15.27 -21.69 1.54
N GLN A 39 15.27 -20.62 0.74
CA GLN A 39 16.46 -19.82 0.50
C GLN A 39 16.78 -18.94 1.73
N LEU A 40 15.76 -18.33 2.34
CA LEU A 40 15.91 -17.51 3.55
C LEU A 40 16.34 -18.36 4.75
N MET A 41 15.76 -19.55 4.92
CA MET A 41 16.14 -20.47 6.00
C MET A 41 17.59 -20.91 5.86
N ARG A 42 18.06 -21.20 4.65
CA ARG A 42 19.47 -21.55 4.39
C ARG A 42 20.42 -20.39 4.60
N ASP A 43 20.12 -19.24 4.00
CA ASP A 43 21.03 -18.09 4.00
C ASP A 43 21.18 -17.45 5.39
N PHE A 44 20.10 -17.42 6.17
CA PHE A 44 20.11 -16.88 7.54
C PHE A 44 20.33 -17.93 8.62
N HIS A 45 20.47 -19.21 8.26
CA HIS A 45 20.62 -20.34 9.20
C HIS A 45 19.50 -20.38 10.26
N ILE A 46 18.24 -20.20 9.84
CA ILE A 46 17.08 -20.12 10.73
C ILE A 46 16.08 -21.25 10.50
N GLY A 47 15.32 -21.57 11.55
CA GLY A 47 14.21 -22.51 11.47
C GLY A 47 12.88 -21.80 11.10
N ALA A 48 11.84 -22.63 10.87
CA ALA A 48 10.50 -22.18 10.46
C ALA A 48 9.87 -21.16 11.44
N ALA A 49 10.08 -21.31 12.75
CA ALA A 49 9.55 -20.36 13.73
C ALA A 49 10.14 -18.95 13.58
N ALA A 50 11.45 -18.84 13.34
CA ALA A 50 12.12 -17.57 13.11
C ALA A 50 11.67 -16.93 11.79
N LEU A 51 11.47 -17.75 10.75
CA LEU A 51 10.93 -17.29 9.46
C LEU A 51 9.47 -16.80 9.59
N GLY A 52 8.65 -17.49 10.38
CA GLY A 52 7.29 -17.03 10.70
C GLY A 52 7.29 -15.67 11.38
N ASN A 53 8.18 -15.47 12.37
CA ASN A 53 8.34 -14.17 13.02
C ASN A 53 8.85 -13.10 12.04
N PHE A 54 9.83 -13.40 11.19
CA PHE A 54 10.29 -12.51 10.11
C PHE A 54 9.13 -12.05 9.20
N SER A 55 8.24 -12.97 8.83
CA SER A 55 7.05 -12.63 8.04
C SER A 55 6.08 -11.75 8.81
N ALA A 56 5.95 -11.94 10.12
CA ALA A 56 5.09 -11.17 11.00
C ALA A 56 5.52 -9.70 11.15
N PHE A 57 6.82 -9.39 11.04
CA PHE A 57 7.32 -8.00 11.11
C PHE A 57 6.66 -7.07 10.08
N TYR A 58 6.37 -7.56 8.90
CA TYR A 58 5.57 -6.83 7.91
C TYR A 58 4.18 -6.45 8.46
N PHE A 59 3.49 -7.42 9.07
CA PHE A 59 2.12 -7.22 9.55
C PHE A 59 2.08 -6.33 10.80
N TYR A 60 3.08 -6.39 11.68
CA TYR A 60 3.15 -5.52 12.87
C TYR A 60 3.14 -4.04 12.47
N SER A 61 4.01 -3.65 11.55
CA SER A 61 4.07 -2.27 11.05
C SER A 61 2.86 -1.91 10.18
N TYR A 62 2.38 -2.84 9.35
CA TYR A 62 1.19 -2.65 8.53
C TYR A 62 -0.03 -2.32 9.39
N VAL A 63 -0.28 -3.10 10.45
CA VAL A 63 -1.40 -2.88 11.37
C VAL A 63 -1.20 -1.57 12.15
N ALA A 64 0.00 -1.31 12.67
CA ALA A 64 0.29 -0.07 13.40
C ALA A 64 0.03 1.17 12.55
N MET A 65 0.28 1.11 11.25
CA MET A 65 0.08 2.22 10.31
C MET A 65 -1.36 2.40 9.84
N GLN A 66 -2.29 1.47 10.08
CA GLN A 66 -3.68 1.60 9.61
C GLN A 66 -4.38 2.87 10.13
N ILE A 67 -4.23 3.16 11.43
CA ILE A 67 -4.83 4.35 12.04
C ILE A 67 -4.09 5.64 11.60
N PRO A 68 -2.74 5.74 11.70
CA PRO A 68 -2.00 6.90 11.23
C PRO A 68 -2.24 7.22 9.75
N THR A 69 -2.40 6.21 8.91
CA THR A 69 -2.59 6.39 7.46
C THR A 69 -3.80 7.25 7.12
N GLY A 70 -4.92 7.06 7.80
CA GLY A 70 -6.11 7.89 7.60
C GLY A 70 -5.83 9.36 7.84
N LEU A 71 -5.17 9.67 8.98
CA LEU A 71 -4.76 11.02 9.35
C LEU A 71 -3.79 11.65 8.37
N LEU A 72 -2.74 10.90 8.02
CA LEU A 72 -1.72 11.35 7.09
C LEU A 72 -2.32 11.61 5.71
N ALA A 73 -3.25 10.75 5.25
CA ALA A 73 -3.92 10.93 3.99
C ALA A 73 -4.77 12.21 3.96
N ASP A 74 -5.37 12.61 5.09
CA ASP A 74 -6.16 13.84 5.18
C ASP A 74 -5.30 15.10 5.19
N HIS A 75 -4.13 15.06 5.83
CA HIS A 75 -3.25 16.22 5.98
C HIS A 75 -2.24 16.39 4.85
N TRP A 76 -1.62 15.29 4.40
CA TRP A 76 -0.55 15.33 3.40
C TRP A 76 -1.05 15.18 1.97
N GLY A 77 -2.23 14.60 1.81
CA GLY A 77 -2.76 14.21 0.51
C GLY A 77 -2.15 12.92 -0.04
N PRO A 78 -2.84 12.27 -1.00
CA PRO A 78 -2.44 10.99 -1.57
C PRO A 78 -1.09 11.01 -2.30
N ARG A 79 -0.73 12.11 -2.99
CA ARG A 79 0.55 12.24 -3.70
C ARG A 79 1.75 12.09 -2.78
N LYS A 80 1.81 12.92 -1.74
CA LYS A 80 2.93 12.90 -0.78
C LYS A 80 3.00 11.59 -0.04
N LEU A 81 1.85 11.05 0.33
CA LEU A 81 1.76 9.82 1.09
C LEU A 81 2.20 8.59 0.28
N LEU A 82 1.75 8.47 -0.98
CA LEU A 82 2.22 7.43 -1.90
C LEU A 82 3.71 7.55 -2.20
N THR A 83 4.20 8.78 -2.40
CA THR A 83 5.63 9.03 -2.65
C THR A 83 6.48 8.59 -1.46
N ALA A 84 6.13 9.04 -0.25
CA ALA A 84 6.83 8.65 0.98
C ALA A 84 6.77 7.13 1.18
N GLY A 85 5.59 6.51 0.98
CA GLY A 85 5.41 5.07 1.04
C GLY A 85 6.33 4.34 0.05
N ALA A 86 6.38 4.77 -1.21
CA ALA A 86 7.22 4.13 -2.22
C ALA A 86 8.73 4.25 -1.92
N PHE A 87 9.20 5.40 -1.42
CA PHE A 87 10.59 5.57 -1.01
C PHE A 87 10.93 4.72 0.23
N ILE A 88 10.05 4.68 1.23
CA ILE A 88 10.25 3.83 2.41
C ILE A 88 10.23 2.35 2.02
N ALA A 89 9.34 1.93 1.11
CA ALA A 89 9.32 0.58 0.58
C ALA A 89 10.62 0.25 -0.17
N ALA A 90 11.15 1.17 -0.98
CA ALA A 90 12.43 1.00 -1.67
C ALA A 90 13.58 0.79 -0.68
N LEU A 91 13.68 1.64 0.35
CA LEU A 91 14.68 1.51 1.41
C LEU A 91 14.52 0.20 2.19
N GLY A 92 13.30 -0.14 2.59
CA GLY A 92 13.03 -1.38 3.32
C GLY A 92 13.39 -2.61 2.51
N THR A 93 13.08 -2.61 1.21
CA THR A 93 13.42 -3.71 0.30
C THR A 93 14.93 -3.77 0.06
N LEU A 94 15.63 -2.62 0.01
CA LEU A 94 17.08 -2.55 -0.07
C LEU A 94 17.74 -3.14 1.17
N PHE A 95 17.28 -2.76 2.38
CA PHE A 95 17.79 -3.36 3.63
C PHE A 95 17.58 -4.86 3.66
N PHE A 96 16.43 -5.33 3.20
CA PHE A 96 16.18 -6.75 3.11
C PHE A 96 17.14 -7.44 2.10
N ALA A 97 17.35 -6.86 0.91
CA ALA A 97 18.26 -7.39 -0.11
C ALA A 97 19.71 -7.50 0.38
N MET A 98 20.18 -6.51 1.16
CA MET A 98 21.54 -6.43 1.68
C MET A 98 21.75 -7.20 2.97
N ALA A 99 20.69 -7.74 3.58
CA ALA A 99 20.76 -8.38 4.89
C ALA A 99 21.65 -9.62 4.85
N GLN A 100 22.57 -9.70 5.83
CA GLN A 100 23.41 -10.86 6.10
C GLN A 100 22.89 -11.69 7.28
N ASP A 101 22.05 -11.06 8.11
CA ASP A 101 21.37 -11.67 9.25
C ASP A 101 19.90 -11.19 9.37
N LEU A 102 19.18 -11.70 10.38
CA LEU A 102 17.76 -11.39 10.57
C LEU A 102 17.47 -9.96 11.01
N ALA A 103 18.39 -9.27 11.67
CA ALA A 103 18.11 -7.96 12.25
C ALA A 103 17.84 -6.90 11.14
N PRO A 104 18.72 -6.68 10.15
CA PRO A 104 18.44 -5.80 9.03
C PRO A 104 17.32 -6.32 8.14
N ALA A 105 17.15 -7.64 8.00
CA ALA A 105 16.03 -8.21 7.24
C ALA A 105 14.68 -7.88 7.90
N ASN A 106 14.56 -8.01 9.21
CA ASN A 106 13.36 -7.64 9.98
C ASN A 106 13.06 -6.14 9.89
N LEU A 107 14.10 -5.28 9.97
CA LEU A 107 13.93 -3.85 9.76
C LEU A 107 13.39 -3.56 8.34
N GLY A 108 13.94 -4.23 7.34
CA GLY A 108 13.43 -4.15 5.96
C GLY A 108 11.94 -4.50 5.90
N ARG A 109 11.53 -5.60 6.53
CA ARG A 109 10.12 -6.04 6.58
C ARG A 109 9.21 -5.03 7.30
N LEU A 110 9.67 -4.46 8.42
CA LEU A 110 8.94 -3.39 9.11
C LEU A 110 8.71 -2.17 8.21
N LEU A 111 9.75 -1.71 7.51
CA LEU A 111 9.66 -0.57 6.61
C LEU A 111 8.71 -0.84 5.45
N ILE A 112 8.80 -2.01 4.83
CA ILE A 112 7.90 -2.42 3.73
C ILE A 112 6.45 -2.45 4.22
N GLY A 113 6.16 -3.14 5.32
CA GLY A 113 4.80 -3.28 5.84
C GLY A 113 4.15 -1.94 6.17
N GLY A 114 4.87 -1.07 6.90
CA GLY A 114 4.38 0.26 7.24
C GLY A 114 4.17 1.16 6.03
N SER A 115 5.05 1.07 5.03
CA SER A 115 4.96 1.87 3.82
C SER A 115 3.78 1.47 2.90
N VAL A 116 3.50 0.17 2.80
CA VAL A 116 2.40 -0.34 1.95
C VAL A 116 1.03 -0.06 2.56
N ALA A 117 0.93 0.10 3.87
CA ALA A 117 -0.32 0.43 4.55
C ALA A 117 -1.01 1.69 3.99
N VAL A 118 -0.23 2.65 3.47
CA VAL A 118 -0.77 3.91 2.93
C VAL A 118 -1.37 3.78 1.52
N ALA A 119 -1.06 2.69 0.81
CA ALA A 119 -1.38 2.56 -0.61
C ALA A 119 -2.89 2.54 -0.88
N TRP A 120 -3.66 1.74 -0.14
CA TRP A 120 -5.10 1.60 -0.35
C TRP A 120 -5.87 2.90 -0.12
N VAL A 121 -5.64 3.54 1.01
CA VAL A 121 -6.34 4.78 1.38
C VAL A 121 -6.04 5.89 0.38
N SER A 122 -4.76 6.04 0.00
CA SER A 122 -4.33 7.02 -1.00
C SER A 122 -4.95 6.76 -2.37
N LEU A 123 -5.02 5.48 -2.77
CA LEU A 123 -5.60 5.08 -4.05
C LEU A 123 -7.10 5.38 -4.12
N MET A 124 -7.84 5.13 -3.02
CA MET A 124 -9.26 5.46 -2.93
C MET A 124 -9.50 6.97 -2.92
N LYS A 125 -8.65 7.75 -2.26
CA LYS A 125 -8.71 9.22 -2.33
C LYS A 125 -8.50 9.75 -3.75
N LEU A 126 -7.48 9.27 -4.46
CA LEU A 126 -7.29 9.61 -5.87
C LEU A 126 -8.54 9.23 -6.70
N ALA A 127 -9.15 8.06 -6.43
CA ALA A 127 -10.36 7.65 -7.14
C ALA A 127 -11.52 8.65 -6.97
N VAL A 128 -11.75 9.15 -5.76
CA VAL A 128 -12.81 10.14 -5.46
C VAL A 128 -12.59 11.45 -6.21
N HIS A 129 -11.34 11.91 -6.33
CA HIS A 129 -11.03 13.19 -6.97
C HIS A 129 -10.97 13.09 -8.51
N TRP A 130 -10.44 11.98 -9.05
CA TRP A 130 -10.11 11.82 -10.46
C TRP A 130 -11.17 11.10 -11.29
N PHE A 131 -12.19 10.48 -10.66
CA PHE A 131 -13.23 9.73 -11.35
C PHE A 131 -14.63 10.15 -10.95
N PRO A 132 -15.60 10.11 -11.89
CA PRO A 132 -17.00 10.37 -11.56
C PRO A 132 -17.54 9.30 -10.61
N PRO A 133 -18.45 9.66 -9.67
CA PRO A 133 -18.99 8.74 -8.66
C PRO A 133 -19.53 7.42 -9.24
N ARG A 134 -20.14 7.46 -10.41
CA ARG A 134 -20.66 6.28 -11.12
C ARG A 134 -19.60 5.23 -11.48
N ARG A 135 -18.33 5.63 -11.56
CA ARG A 135 -17.18 4.73 -11.85
C ARG A 135 -16.45 4.25 -10.61
N PHE A 136 -16.81 4.73 -9.43
CA PHE A 136 -16.09 4.41 -8.20
C PHE A 136 -16.02 2.90 -7.93
N ALA A 137 -17.13 2.17 -8.10
CA ALA A 137 -17.15 0.71 -7.93
C ALA A 137 -16.22 -0.01 -8.92
N THR A 138 -16.18 0.43 -10.19
CA THR A 138 -15.28 -0.13 -11.21
C THR A 138 -13.81 0.12 -10.84
N VAL A 139 -13.48 1.36 -10.46
CA VAL A 139 -12.09 1.73 -10.07
C VAL A 139 -11.64 0.95 -8.84
N THR A 140 -12.52 0.77 -7.85
CA THR A 140 -12.25 -0.04 -6.65
C THR A 140 -12.04 -1.52 -7.02
N GLY A 141 -12.87 -2.07 -7.91
CA GLY A 141 -12.71 -3.44 -8.41
C GLY A 141 -11.38 -3.65 -9.14
N VAL A 142 -10.98 -2.69 -9.99
CA VAL A 142 -9.66 -2.72 -10.66
C VAL A 142 -8.51 -2.63 -9.65
N ALA A 143 -8.67 -1.82 -8.58
CA ALA A 143 -7.67 -1.75 -7.51
C ALA A 143 -7.47 -3.11 -6.84
N LEU A 144 -8.55 -3.79 -6.46
CA LEU A 144 -8.48 -5.14 -5.88
C LEU A 144 -7.84 -6.13 -6.83
N LEU A 145 -8.19 -6.08 -8.13
CA LEU A 145 -7.58 -6.92 -9.16
C LEU A 145 -6.06 -6.67 -9.25
N CYS A 146 -5.62 -5.40 -9.20
CA CYS A 146 -4.18 -5.07 -9.16
C CYS A 146 -3.48 -5.68 -7.93
N GLY A 147 -4.10 -5.65 -6.75
CA GLY A 147 -3.56 -6.29 -5.55
C GLY A 147 -3.43 -7.81 -5.72
N VAL A 148 -4.49 -8.47 -6.19
CA VAL A 148 -4.48 -9.92 -6.46
C VAL A 148 -3.43 -10.26 -7.52
N ALA A 149 -3.34 -9.51 -8.61
CA ALA A 149 -2.33 -9.70 -9.64
C ALA A 149 -0.91 -9.56 -9.08
N GLY A 150 -0.67 -8.62 -8.16
CA GLY A 150 0.59 -8.49 -7.43
C GLY A 150 0.93 -9.74 -6.62
N ALA A 151 -0.04 -10.26 -5.86
CA ALA A 151 0.14 -11.47 -5.07
C ALA A 151 0.41 -12.71 -5.95
N VAL A 152 -0.34 -12.88 -7.05
CA VAL A 152 -0.15 -13.98 -8.01
C VAL A 152 1.22 -13.90 -8.70
N SER A 153 1.68 -12.69 -9.02
CA SER A 153 3.00 -12.46 -9.61
C SER A 153 4.15 -12.86 -8.68
N ALA A 154 3.93 -12.88 -7.38
CA ALA A 154 4.87 -13.41 -6.39
C ALA A 154 4.85 -14.95 -6.30
N GLY A 155 4.10 -15.66 -7.11
CA GLY A 155 4.09 -17.12 -7.23
C GLY A 155 5.07 -17.63 -8.29
N VAL A 156 4.53 -18.20 -9.37
CA VAL A 156 5.33 -18.78 -10.48
C VAL A 156 6.29 -17.78 -11.12
N PRO A 157 5.88 -16.53 -11.46
CA PRO A 157 6.82 -15.58 -12.06
C PRO A 157 8.03 -15.27 -11.17
N LEU A 158 7.83 -15.18 -9.85
CA LEU A 158 8.93 -14.99 -8.90
C LEU A 158 9.88 -16.20 -8.92
N ARG A 159 9.36 -17.44 -8.92
CA ARG A 159 10.21 -18.64 -8.95
C ARG A 159 11.15 -18.66 -10.15
N LEU A 160 10.66 -18.30 -11.33
CA LEU A 160 11.49 -18.22 -12.54
C LEU A 160 12.60 -17.17 -12.40
N LEU A 161 12.28 -16.01 -11.83
CA LEU A 161 13.28 -14.97 -11.56
C LEU A 161 14.32 -15.40 -10.52
N LEU A 162 13.92 -16.22 -9.53
CA LEU A 162 14.83 -16.72 -8.50
C LEU A 162 15.91 -17.65 -9.07
N GLU A 163 15.57 -18.43 -10.10
CA GLU A 163 16.53 -19.32 -10.78
C GLU A 163 17.59 -18.53 -11.55
N GLU A 164 17.23 -17.37 -12.10
CA GLU A 164 18.10 -16.52 -12.92
C GLU A 164 18.99 -15.57 -12.08
N ILE A 165 18.40 -14.84 -11.13
CA ILE A 165 19.09 -13.73 -10.44
C ILE A 165 19.16 -13.91 -8.91
N GLY A 166 18.63 -15.01 -8.39
CA GLY A 166 18.54 -15.26 -6.95
C GLY A 166 17.62 -14.30 -6.20
N TRP A 167 17.32 -14.61 -4.93
CA TRP A 167 16.36 -13.80 -4.17
C TRP A 167 16.87 -12.37 -3.88
N ARG A 168 18.16 -12.21 -3.64
CA ARG A 168 18.75 -10.87 -3.45
C ARG A 168 18.61 -10.02 -4.70
N GLY A 169 18.87 -10.58 -5.89
CA GLY A 169 18.69 -9.92 -7.17
C GLY A 169 17.24 -9.46 -7.40
N VAL A 170 16.28 -10.33 -7.05
CA VAL A 170 14.85 -9.97 -7.11
C VAL A 170 14.54 -8.81 -6.15
N MET A 171 15.04 -8.83 -4.91
CA MET A 171 14.81 -7.74 -3.95
C MET A 171 15.46 -6.43 -4.40
N TYR A 172 16.66 -6.44 -4.98
CA TYR A 172 17.26 -5.25 -5.59
C TYR A 172 16.37 -4.68 -6.71
N THR A 173 15.88 -5.54 -7.59
CA THR A 173 14.96 -5.13 -8.68
C THR A 173 13.67 -4.51 -8.13
N MET A 174 13.09 -5.10 -7.08
CA MET A 174 11.89 -4.57 -6.42
C MET A 174 12.16 -3.23 -5.71
N SER A 175 13.36 -3.06 -5.13
CA SER A 175 13.78 -1.79 -4.54
C SER A 175 13.87 -0.69 -5.59
N LEU A 176 14.52 -0.96 -6.73
CA LEU A 176 14.62 -0.03 -7.86
C LEU A 176 13.25 0.30 -8.45
N LEU A 177 12.38 -0.69 -8.60
CA LEU A 177 11.01 -0.49 -9.06
C LEU A 177 10.23 0.43 -8.12
N SER A 178 10.29 0.18 -6.80
CA SER A 178 9.64 1.01 -5.80
C SER A 178 10.17 2.44 -5.80
N LEU A 179 11.49 2.62 -5.98
CA LEU A 179 12.12 3.93 -6.13
C LEU A 179 11.60 4.66 -7.38
N GLY A 180 11.56 3.96 -8.52
CA GLY A 180 11.03 4.50 -9.78
C GLY A 180 9.56 4.91 -9.66
N ILE A 181 8.73 4.10 -8.99
CA ILE A 181 7.34 4.43 -8.69
C ILE A 181 7.27 5.69 -7.83
N GLY A 182 8.09 5.82 -6.79
CA GLY A 182 8.13 7.00 -5.93
C GLY A 182 8.43 8.28 -6.73
N ILE A 183 9.42 8.24 -7.61
CA ILE A 183 9.78 9.34 -8.50
C ILE A 183 8.64 9.67 -9.49
N ALA A 184 8.03 8.65 -10.09
CA ALA A 184 6.91 8.82 -11.02
C ALA A 184 5.67 9.41 -10.32
N VAL A 185 5.33 8.93 -9.13
CA VAL A 185 4.22 9.47 -8.32
C VAL A 185 4.50 10.93 -7.96
N TRP A 186 5.69 11.23 -7.46
CA TRP A 186 6.05 12.61 -7.11
C TRP A 186 5.95 13.58 -8.27
N SER A 187 6.41 13.19 -9.44
CA SER A 187 6.45 14.06 -10.63
C SER A 187 5.09 14.18 -11.32
N MET A 188 4.37 13.06 -11.45
CA MET A 188 3.21 12.96 -12.34
C MET A 188 1.86 12.93 -11.63
N VAL A 189 1.77 12.47 -10.39
CA VAL A 189 0.51 12.46 -9.63
C VAL A 189 0.24 13.86 -9.07
N ARG A 190 -1.04 14.24 -9.05
CA ARG A 190 -1.56 15.39 -8.32
C ARG A 190 -2.73 14.92 -7.46
N ASP A 191 -2.89 15.52 -6.29
CA ASP A 191 -3.93 15.12 -5.36
C ASP A 191 -5.32 15.38 -5.93
N ASP A 192 -5.48 16.52 -6.60
CA ASP A 192 -6.74 16.94 -7.20
C ASP A 192 -6.53 17.39 -8.66
N PRO A 193 -7.47 17.08 -9.58
CA PRO A 193 -7.43 17.56 -10.95
C PRO A 193 -7.33 19.07 -11.10
N SER A 194 -7.80 19.83 -10.11
CA SER A 194 -7.77 21.29 -10.14
C SER A 194 -6.35 21.87 -10.15
N GLU A 195 -5.38 21.14 -9.63
CA GLU A 195 -3.95 21.50 -9.72
C GLU A 195 -3.41 21.50 -11.18
N ARG A 196 -4.16 20.85 -12.08
CA ARG A 196 -3.88 20.83 -13.53
C ARG A 196 -4.90 21.62 -14.35
N GLY A 197 -5.74 22.43 -13.69
CA GLY A 197 -6.73 23.28 -14.35
C GLY A 197 -8.05 22.61 -14.70
N TYR A 198 -8.27 21.35 -14.32
CA TYR A 198 -9.50 20.61 -14.52
C TYR A 198 -10.50 20.78 -13.38
N ALA A 199 -11.76 20.39 -13.59
CA ALA A 199 -12.75 20.28 -12.53
C ALA A 199 -12.56 18.97 -11.76
N SER A 200 -12.57 19.03 -10.42
CA SER A 200 -12.58 17.84 -9.57
C SER A 200 -13.94 17.15 -9.59
N PHE A 201 -13.94 15.82 -9.42
CA PHE A 201 -15.19 15.07 -9.19
C PHE A 201 -15.54 14.99 -7.71
N ALA A 202 -14.61 15.31 -6.81
CA ALA A 202 -14.89 15.33 -5.39
C ALA A 202 -15.89 16.43 -5.04
N PRO A 203 -16.82 16.17 -4.11
CA PRO A 203 -17.71 17.22 -3.61
C PRO A 203 -16.86 18.32 -2.96
N LYS A 204 -17.24 19.59 -3.16
CA LYS A 204 -16.65 20.72 -2.44
C LYS A 204 -17.07 20.61 -0.97
N ILE A 205 -16.25 19.96 -0.17
CA ILE A 205 -16.41 19.96 1.28
C ILE A 205 -15.64 21.19 1.77
N GLU A 206 -16.31 22.08 2.47
CA GLU A 206 -15.62 23.10 3.27
C GLU A 206 -14.62 22.40 4.16
N ALA A 207 -13.40 22.94 4.24
CA ALA A 207 -12.28 22.29 4.93
C ALA A 207 -12.73 21.74 6.29
N PRO A 208 -12.49 20.44 6.57
CA PRO A 208 -12.88 19.90 7.86
C PRO A 208 -12.18 20.68 8.97
N PRO A 209 -12.86 20.94 10.09
CA PRO A 209 -12.23 21.62 11.23
C PRO A 209 -10.97 20.82 11.60
N GLN A 210 -9.90 21.55 11.95
CA GLN A 210 -8.60 20.96 12.29
C GLN A 210 -8.80 19.83 13.33
N THR A 211 -8.74 18.60 12.85
CA THR A 211 -9.00 17.43 13.69
C THR A 211 -7.74 17.11 14.48
N THR A 212 -7.74 17.46 15.75
CA THR A 212 -6.67 17.09 16.68
C THR A 212 -6.64 15.56 16.85
N VAL A 213 -5.45 14.95 17.00
CA VAL A 213 -5.27 13.51 17.26
C VAL A 213 -6.20 12.99 18.38
N ARG A 214 -6.40 13.81 19.43
CA ARG A 214 -7.33 13.52 20.54
C ARG A 214 -8.78 13.39 20.08
N HIS A 215 -9.22 14.21 19.13
CA HIS A 215 -10.58 14.16 18.57
C HIS A 215 -10.80 12.88 17.74
N LEU A 216 -9.76 12.41 17.06
CA LEU A 216 -9.78 11.18 16.26
C LEU A 216 -9.79 9.94 17.12
N LEU A 217 -8.96 9.88 18.16
CA LEU A 217 -9.00 8.79 19.14
C LEU A 217 -10.35 8.72 19.85
N GLY A 218 -10.95 9.88 20.18
CA GLY A 218 -12.29 9.96 20.72
C GLY A 218 -13.37 9.49 19.71
N GLY A 219 -13.21 9.80 18.44
CA GLY A 219 -14.05 9.32 17.34
C GLY A 219 -13.95 7.79 17.19
N LEU A 220 -12.72 7.26 17.20
CA LEU A 220 -12.47 5.83 17.14
C LEU A 220 -13.13 5.09 18.31
N ALA A 221 -12.96 5.60 19.54
CA ALA A 221 -13.59 5.00 20.71
C ALA A 221 -15.13 4.98 20.60
N ARG A 222 -15.74 6.07 20.08
CA ARG A 222 -17.19 6.10 19.82
C ARG A 222 -17.63 5.09 18.78
N THR A 223 -16.82 4.83 17.75
CA THR A 223 -17.13 3.87 16.68
C THR A 223 -17.30 2.46 17.24
N PHE A 224 -16.50 2.06 18.24
CA PHE A 224 -16.65 0.77 18.93
C PHE A 224 -17.88 0.67 19.85
N HIS A 225 -18.54 1.78 20.12
CA HIS A 225 -19.79 1.79 20.90
C HIS A 225 -21.00 1.28 20.08
N TYR A 226 -20.89 1.28 18.74
CA TYR A 226 -21.94 0.76 17.88
C TYR A 226 -21.82 -0.77 17.72
N ARG A 227 -22.82 -1.51 18.13
CA ARG A 227 -22.87 -2.98 18.01
C ARG A 227 -22.59 -3.47 16.60
N ASN A 228 -23.10 -2.80 15.58
CA ASN A 228 -22.89 -3.15 14.19
C ASN A 228 -21.41 -3.02 13.78
N THR A 229 -20.71 -2.02 14.28
CA THR A 229 -19.26 -1.85 14.02
C THR A 229 -18.47 -3.00 14.63
N LEU A 230 -18.78 -3.40 15.85
CA LEU A 230 -18.13 -4.52 16.52
C LEU A 230 -18.36 -5.84 15.77
N LEU A 231 -19.60 -6.10 15.34
CA LEU A 231 -19.94 -7.30 14.56
C LEU A 231 -19.22 -7.32 13.20
N LEU A 232 -19.16 -6.18 12.49
CA LEU A 232 -18.41 -6.05 11.24
C LEU A 232 -16.92 -6.26 11.46
N PHE A 233 -16.35 -5.71 12.53
CA PHE A 233 -14.94 -5.91 12.88
C PHE A 233 -14.61 -7.38 13.14
N LEU A 234 -15.43 -8.07 13.93
CA LEU A 234 -15.24 -9.48 14.23
C LEU A 234 -15.42 -10.38 13.00
N SER A 235 -16.45 -10.13 12.19
CA SER A 235 -16.69 -10.90 10.97
C SER A 235 -15.58 -10.71 9.93
N GLN A 236 -15.13 -9.49 9.73
CA GLN A 236 -14.03 -9.19 8.81
C GLN A 236 -12.70 -9.75 9.32
N GLY A 237 -12.46 -9.67 10.63
CA GLY A 237 -11.28 -10.26 11.27
C GLY A 237 -11.24 -11.78 11.12
N ALA A 238 -12.37 -12.46 11.37
CA ALA A 238 -12.50 -13.90 11.19
C ALA A 238 -12.30 -14.32 9.72
N MET A 239 -12.91 -13.60 8.77
CA MET A 239 -12.76 -13.87 7.34
C MET A 239 -11.31 -13.69 6.87
N THR A 240 -10.67 -12.59 7.28
CA THR A 240 -9.27 -12.33 6.92
C THR A 240 -8.32 -13.34 7.57
N GLY A 241 -8.57 -13.69 8.83
CA GLY A 241 -7.79 -14.71 9.54
C GLY A 241 -7.89 -16.08 8.88
N ALA A 242 -9.09 -16.48 8.44
CA ALA A 242 -9.28 -17.73 7.69
C ALA A 242 -8.50 -17.74 6.38
N VAL A 243 -8.54 -16.65 5.60
CA VAL A 243 -7.79 -16.53 4.32
C VAL A 243 -6.26 -16.56 4.53
N LEU A 244 -5.77 -16.10 5.67
CA LEU A 244 -4.33 -16.08 5.96
C LEU A 244 -3.83 -17.40 6.60
N ALA A 245 -4.73 -18.24 7.10
CA ALA A 245 -4.39 -19.51 7.73
C ALA A 245 -4.20 -20.66 6.70
N PHE A 246 -4.64 -20.48 5.48
CA PHE A 246 -4.49 -21.40 4.34
C PHE A 246 -3.57 -20.81 3.27
#